data_cd8ad67e2ae66ab253dc76ac5c93a94a
#
_entry.id   cd8ad67e2ae66ab253dc76ac5c93a94a
#
_cell.length_a   1.000
_cell.length_b   1.000
_cell.length_c   1.000
_cell.angle_alpha   90.00
_cell.angle_beta   90.00
_cell.angle_gamma   90.00
#
_symmetry.space_group_name_H-M   'P 1'
#
loop_
_entity.id
_entity.type
_entity.pdbx_description
1 polymer ?
#
loop_
_entity_poly.entity_id
_entity_poly.type
_entity_poly.pdbx_seq_one_letter_code
_entity_poly.pdbx_strand_id
1 'polypeptide(L)'
;MTFIFSKFKTISLYLAIVVIPSIIISFFLYEQKTDSINKDNFRETERILYIHRNQIDHLFRETIARLETMAIVLNDETDKKEVESILKKTYEIDPRFSVLFYVDKNGDIESSTKVVNNDISIRNSSFYQTVMSTKKTVVSDAYFSNITNSQIVTICSPILDRNKEVSKLLVAAIEVDYLKNIMNVLSFDQKILVVNNKDDLVFETNHKKQTDMPPVNIHLNQINWVLKATPDKVDFNDMLFSVFLYFFISAAVLSIIFLLIQYTLLRRKASYERQQNEAQKLELVGTLAASSAHEIRNPLTGIKGFIQLLKEKYRDEEDQLYFSVINKEIDRINEIVSEFLVLGKPTAHHHVAHDIRSIVTELLPIIQSEANQNNVELELIREQDVPLTVVCTKNHIKQILLNLMKNSLESMENGGTLTITLKKQQSKVLIEVGDTGKGISKEGLAKIFKPFFTSKDTGTGLGLVVCKQIVSMYKGDIKIDSTVNVGTTVTIIFPLAEN
;
A
#
# COMPACT_ATOMS: atom_id res chain seq x y z
N MET A 1 -21.32 33.48 2.19
CA MET A 1 -21.16 32.66 3.42
C MET A 1 -20.85 31.19 3.14
N THR A 2 -21.53 30.54 2.21
CA THR A 2 -21.32 29.11 1.83
C THR A 2 -19.91 28.76 1.34
N PHE A 3 -19.21 29.65 0.65
CA PHE A 3 -17.86 29.43 0.11
C PHE A 3 -16.76 29.39 1.19
N ILE A 4 -16.91 30.19 2.25
CA ILE A 4 -15.98 30.21 3.39
C ILE A 4 -16.16 28.94 4.22
N PHE A 5 -17.40 28.49 4.45
CA PHE A 5 -17.70 27.24 5.17
C PHE A 5 -17.16 25.99 4.45
N SER A 6 -17.23 25.96 3.10
CA SER A 6 -16.69 24.85 2.29
C SER A 6 -15.17 24.76 2.38
N LYS A 7 -14.45 25.88 2.32
CA LYS A 7 -12.98 25.91 2.50
C LYS A 7 -12.57 25.49 3.92
N PHE A 8 -13.30 25.95 4.94
CA PHE A 8 -13.02 25.58 6.33
C PHE A 8 -13.17 24.06 6.55
N LYS A 9 -14.22 23.47 5.97
CA LYS A 9 -14.46 22.02 6.02
C LYS A 9 -13.33 21.21 5.34
N THR A 10 -12.83 21.69 4.19
CA THR A 10 -11.74 21.02 3.46
C THR A 10 -10.41 21.12 4.22
N ILE A 11 -10.11 22.28 4.85
CA ILE A 11 -8.91 22.48 5.68
C ILE A 11 -8.98 21.59 6.92
N SER A 12 -10.13 21.58 7.62
CA SER A 12 -10.34 20.74 8.81
C SER A 12 -10.19 19.26 8.47
N LEU A 13 -10.70 18.82 7.32
CA LEU A 13 -10.58 17.46 6.84
C LEU A 13 -9.13 17.11 6.47
N TYR A 14 -8.39 18.02 5.84
CA TYR A 14 -6.97 17.86 5.55
C TYR A 14 -6.14 17.74 6.83
N LEU A 15 -6.38 18.58 7.82
CA LEU A 15 -5.71 18.49 9.13
C LEU A 15 -5.98 17.15 9.80
N ALA A 16 -7.24 16.67 9.78
CA ALA A 16 -7.63 15.42 10.42
C ALA A 16 -7.09 14.17 9.70
N ILE A 17 -7.01 14.18 8.37
CA ILE A 17 -6.64 12.99 7.57
C ILE A 17 -5.14 12.96 7.23
N VAL A 18 -4.50 14.12 7.11
CA VAL A 18 -3.09 14.20 6.70
C VAL A 18 -2.19 14.57 7.88
N VAL A 19 -2.42 15.72 8.51
CA VAL A 19 -1.46 16.26 9.47
C VAL A 19 -1.42 15.44 10.76
N ILE A 20 -2.58 15.18 11.38
CA ILE A 20 -2.63 14.42 12.64
C ILE A 20 -2.10 13.00 12.47
N PRO A 21 -2.52 12.20 11.47
CA PRO A 21 -1.94 10.87 11.25
C PRO A 21 -0.44 10.91 10.93
N SER A 22 0.04 11.94 10.20
CA SER A 22 1.48 12.07 9.92
C SER A 22 2.30 12.29 11.19
N ILE A 23 1.79 13.06 12.14
CA ILE A 23 2.45 13.26 13.45
C ILE A 23 2.50 11.93 14.21
N ILE A 24 1.39 11.19 14.25
CA ILE A 24 1.31 9.90 14.95
C ILE A 24 2.26 8.87 14.32
N ILE A 25 2.25 8.77 12.98
CA ILE A 25 3.13 7.86 12.24
C ILE A 25 4.60 8.22 12.47
N SER A 26 4.94 9.51 12.41
CA SER A 26 6.30 10.00 12.65
C SER A 26 6.80 9.63 14.05
N PHE A 27 5.93 9.83 15.06
CA PHE A 27 6.26 9.48 16.45
C PHE A 27 6.45 7.97 16.62
N PHE A 28 5.56 7.16 16.05
CA PHE A 28 5.66 5.70 16.12
C PHE A 28 6.91 5.15 15.43
N LEU A 29 7.21 5.64 14.23
CA LEU A 29 8.42 5.23 13.49
C LEU A 29 9.69 5.67 14.20
N TYR A 30 9.67 6.85 14.82
CA TYR A 30 10.76 7.33 15.65
C TYR A 30 10.99 6.42 16.86
N GLU A 31 9.95 6.07 17.62
CA GLU A 31 10.03 5.19 18.78
C GLU A 31 10.62 3.82 18.38
N GLN A 32 10.11 3.23 17.30
CA GLN A 32 10.62 1.96 16.78
C GLN A 32 12.10 2.03 16.37
N LYS A 33 12.51 3.13 15.72
CA LYS A 33 13.92 3.33 15.33
C LYS A 33 14.81 3.51 16.55
N THR A 34 14.38 4.30 17.51
CA THR A 34 15.13 4.55 18.76
C THR A 34 15.33 3.26 19.55
N ASP A 35 14.29 2.44 19.67
CA ASP A 35 14.39 1.13 20.31
C ASP A 35 15.37 0.20 19.58
N SER A 36 15.37 0.22 18.26
CA SER A 36 16.33 -0.56 17.47
C SER A 36 17.77 -0.11 17.72
N ILE A 37 18.03 1.20 17.64
CA ILE A 37 19.38 1.76 17.89
C ILE A 37 19.84 1.47 19.31
N ASN A 38 18.97 1.64 20.30
CA ASN A 38 19.32 1.34 21.71
C ASN A 38 19.67 -0.13 21.90
N LYS A 39 18.94 -1.06 21.25
CA LYS A 39 19.28 -2.48 21.27
C LYS A 39 20.62 -2.79 20.61
N ASP A 40 20.92 -2.13 19.50
CA ASP A 40 22.19 -2.31 18.79
C ASP A 40 23.35 -1.73 19.59
N ASN A 41 23.19 -0.55 20.20
CA ASN A 41 24.19 0.04 21.10
C ASN A 41 24.43 -0.84 22.34
N PHE A 42 23.36 -1.45 22.90
CA PHE A 42 23.50 -2.38 24.01
C PHE A 42 24.31 -3.62 23.61
N ARG A 43 24.00 -4.24 22.45
CA ARG A 43 24.74 -5.40 21.94
C ARG A 43 26.19 -5.06 21.61
N GLU A 44 26.46 -3.90 21.06
CA GLU A 44 27.84 -3.47 20.77
C GLU A 44 28.62 -3.25 22.05
N THR A 45 28.03 -2.61 23.07
CA THR A 45 28.64 -2.47 24.40
C THR A 45 28.94 -3.84 25.03
N GLU A 46 27.99 -4.76 24.97
CA GLU A 46 28.15 -6.12 25.46
C GLU A 46 29.33 -6.83 24.76
N ARG A 47 29.41 -6.72 23.43
CA ARG A 47 30.48 -7.30 22.62
C ARG A 47 31.85 -6.73 22.99
N ILE A 48 31.95 -5.43 23.17
CA ILE A 48 33.19 -4.77 23.59
C ILE A 48 33.63 -5.29 24.97
N LEU A 49 32.69 -5.37 25.92
CA LEU A 49 32.99 -5.90 27.24
C LEU A 49 33.42 -7.38 27.19
N TYR A 50 32.84 -8.21 26.32
CA TYR A 50 33.27 -9.60 26.11
C TYR A 50 34.69 -9.70 25.55
N ILE A 51 35.08 -8.80 24.66
CA ILE A 51 36.46 -8.73 24.13
C ILE A 51 37.44 -8.46 25.29
N HIS A 52 37.17 -7.44 26.10
CA HIS A 52 38.02 -7.09 27.25
C HIS A 52 38.04 -8.19 28.30
N ARG A 53 36.91 -8.79 28.61
CA ARG A 53 36.84 -9.95 29.50
C ARG A 53 37.78 -11.06 29.02
N ASN A 54 37.64 -11.45 27.74
CA ASN A 54 38.44 -12.55 27.20
C ASN A 54 39.94 -12.22 27.23
N GLN A 55 40.32 -10.97 27.00
CA GLN A 55 41.67 -10.49 27.01
C GLN A 55 42.26 -10.56 28.43
N ILE A 56 41.54 -10.04 29.42
CA ILE A 56 42.00 -10.05 30.83
C ILE A 56 42.01 -11.48 31.37
N ASP A 57 40.99 -12.28 31.13
CA ASP A 57 40.94 -13.67 31.53
C ASP A 57 42.07 -14.52 30.89
N HIS A 58 42.42 -14.24 29.63
CA HIS A 58 43.52 -14.88 28.94
C HIS A 58 44.87 -14.52 29.61
N LEU A 59 45.05 -13.23 29.89
CA LEU A 59 46.26 -12.75 30.57
C LEU A 59 46.43 -13.42 31.92
N PHE A 60 45.40 -13.51 32.76
CA PHE A 60 45.45 -14.17 34.03
C PHE A 60 45.72 -15.68 33.89
N ARG A 61 45.00 -16.37 32.99
CA ARG A 61 45.22 -17.81 32.74
C ARG A 61 46.65 -18.12 32.30
N GLU A 62 47.19 -17.34 31.39
CA GLU A 62 48.54 -17.50 30.89
C GLU A 62 49.58 -17.27 32.03
N THR A 63 49.34 -16.23 32.85
CA THR A 63 50.19 -15.91 33.97
C THR A 63 50.11 -17.00 35.04
N ILE A 64 48.96 -17.52 35.39
CA ILE A 64 48.78 -18.62 36.32
C ILE A 64 49.50 -19.86 35.80
N ALA A 65 49.29 -20.26 34.55
CA ALA A 65 49.95 -21.43 33.98
C ALA A 65 51.49 -21.32 33.98
N ARG A 66 51.98 -20.09 33.70
CA ARG A 66 53.44 -19.84 33.76
C ARG A 66 53.98 -19.97 35.17
N LEU A 67 53.30 -19.40 36.20
CA LEU A 67 53.69 -19.51 37.56
C LEU A 67 53.64 -20.96 38.08
N GLU A 68 52.59 -21.71 37.70
CA GLU A 68 52.50 -23.14 38.08
C GLU A 68 53.61 -23.96 37.42
N THR A 69 53.95 -23.68 36.15
CA THR A 69 55.08 -24.32 35.49
C THR A 69 56.42 -23.99 36.20
N MET A 70 56.63 -22.72 36.58
CA MET A 70 57.79 -22.31 37.34
C MET A 70 57.81 -22.94 38.71
N ALA A 71 56.65 -23.07 39.38
CA ALA A 71 56.54 -23.73 40.68
C ALA A 71 56.94 -25.25 40.67
N ILE A 72 56.70 -25.89 39.50
CA ILE A 72 57.12 -27.28 39.26
C ILE A 72 58.68 -27.39 39.11
N VAL A 73 59.26 -26.39 38.39
CA VAL A 73 60.72 -26.35 38.13
C VAL A 73 61.48 -25.95 39.40
N LEU A 74 60.95 -24.95 40.11
CA LEU A 74 61.50 -24.47 41.37
C LEU A 74 61.02 -25.36 42.54
N ASN A 75 61.51 -26.59 42.60
CA ASN A 75 61.13 -27.51 43.66
C ASN A 75 61.81 -27.10 45.01
N ASP A 76 61.49 -27.80 46.13
CA ASP A 76 61.95 -27.49 47.47
C ASP A 76 63.47 -27.62 47.63
N GLU A 77 64.17 -28.38 46.78
CA GLU A 77 65.59 -28.66 46.78
C GLU A 77 66.40 -27.69 45.89
N THR A 78 65.75 -26.69 45.19
CA THR A 78 66.45 -25.79 44.27
C THR A 78 67.34 -24.79 45.04
N ASP A 79 68.63 -24.66 44.63
CA ASP A 79 69.57 -23.73 45.24
C ASP A 79 69.11 -22.27 45.07
N LYS A 80 69.30 -21.45 46.10
CA LYS A 80 68.89 -20.04 46.15
C LYS A 80 69.43 -19.23 44.97
N LYS A 81 70.67 -19.46 44.51
CA LYS A 81 71.27 -18.78 43.38
C LYS A 81 70.54 -19.11 42.04
N GLU A 82 70.08 -20.36 41.91
CA GLU A 82 69.29 -20.80 40.74
C GLU A 82 67.95 -20.18 40.76
N VAL A 83 67.24 -20.15 41.91
CA VAL A 83 65.98 -19.42 42.09
C VAL A 83 66.13 -17.95 41.67
N GLU A 84 67.11 -17.23 42.20
CA GLU A 84 67.35 -15.83 41.86
C GLU A 84 67.60 -15.63 40.36
N SER A 85 68.32 -16.51 39.68
CA SER A 85 68.59 -16.47 38.26
C SER A 85 67.33 -16.67 37.44
N ILE A 86 66.47 -17.63 37.81
CA ILE A 86 65.22 -17.92 37.12
C ILE A 86 64.21 -16.74 37.28
N LEU A 87 64.04 -16.24 38.51
CA LEU A 87 63.18 -15.10 38.79
C LEU A 87 63.65 -13.87 38.00
N LYS A 88 64.93 -13.55 38.00
CA LYS A 88 65.46 -12.42 37.28
C LYS A 88 65.28 -12.51 35.78
N LYS A 89 65.60 -13.67 35.19
CA LYS A 89 65.37 -13.91 33.75
C LYS A 89 63.91 -13.79 33.41
N THR A 90 62.98 -14.33 34.18
CA THR A 90 61.55 -14.26 33.97
C THR A 90 61.05 -12.83 34.04
N TYR A 91 61.53 -12.06 35.01
CA TYR A 91 61.20 -10.65 35.18
C TYR A 91 61.68 -9.78 33.99
N GLU A 92 62.87 -10.01 33.49
CA GLU A 92 63.49 -9.27 32.39
C GLU A 92 62.77 -9.54 31.04
N ILE A 93 62.23 -10.74 30.86
CA ILE A 93 61.60 -11.17 29.62
C ILE A 93 60.11 -10.81 29.60
N ASP A 94 59.44 -10.79 30.74
CA ASP A 94 57.98 -10.64 30.81
C ASP A 94 57.56 -9.32 31.48
N PRO A 95 57.18 -8.32 30.74
CA PRO A 95 56.82 -6.97 31.23
C PRO A 95 55.55 -6.96 32.08
N ARG A 96 54.82 -8.07 32.15
CA ARG A 96 53.60 -8.18 32.98
C ARG A 96 53.93 -8.13 34.46
N PHE A 97 55.08 -8.68 34.84
CA PHE A 97 55.49 -8.77 36.24
C PHE A 97 56.06 -7.46 36.75
N SER A 98 55.45 -6.89 37.77
CA SER A 98 56.01 -5.77 38.52
C SER A 98 57.09 -6.23 39.52
N VAL A 99 56.86 -7.38 40.08
CA VAL A 99 57.79 -8.06 40.96
C VAL A 99 57.47 -9.54 41.06
N LEU A 100 58.50 -10.39 41.26
CA LEU A 100 58.37 -11.81 41.57
C LEU A 100 59.05 -12.08 42.94
N PHE A 101 58.40 -12.92 43.75
CA PHE A 101 58.87 -13.34 45.05
C PHE A 101 58.91 -14.86 45.13
N TYR A 102 59.96 -15.37 45.78
CA TYR A 102 60.02 -16.70 46.25
C TYR A 102 59.96 -16.65 47.80
N VAL A 103 58.97 -17.33 48.36
CA VAL A 103 58.58 -17.12 49.77
C VAL A 103 58.52 -18.44 50.45
N ASP A 104 58.96 -18.47 51.71
CA ASP A 104 58.93 -19.65 52.54
C ASP A 104 57.52 -20.00 53.06
N LYS A 105 57.39 -21.18 53.70
CA LYS A 105 56.11 -21.64 54.30
C LYS A 105 55.56 -20.72 55.39
N ASN A 106 56.39 -19.85 55.98
CA ASN A 106 55.98 -18.90 57.03
C ASN A 106 55.53 -17.58 56.47
N GLY A 107 55.70 -17.35 55.16
CA GLY A 107 55.35 -16.12 54.49
C GLY A 107 56.51 -15.12 54.39
N ASP A 108 57.71 -15.52 54.66
CA ASP A 108 58.92 -14.67 54.64
C ASP A 108 59.57 -14.73 53.25
N ILE A 109 60.00 -13.60 52.73
CA ILE A 109 60.54 -13.48 51.37
C ILE A 109 61.99 -13.90 51.35
N GLU A 110 62.30 -15.05 50.69
CA GLU A 110 63.65 -15.56 50.54
C GLU A 110 64.38 -14.94 49.34
N SER A 111 63.70 -14.67 48.26
CA SER A 111 64.26 -14.05 47.06
C SER A 111 63.24 -13.17 46.38
N SER A 112 63.67 -12.04 45.78
CA SER A 112 62.82 -11.06 45.08
C SER A 112 63.58 -10.46 43.92
N THR A 113 62.80 -10.08 42.84
CA THR A 113 63.34 -9.34 41.70
C THR A 113 63.51 -7.85 41.97
N LYS A 114 62.90 -7.29 43.02
CA LYS A 114 63.11 -5.93 43.54
C LYS A 114 63.70 -5.96 44.94
N VAL A 115 64.37 -4.88 45.32
CA VAL A 115 64.90 -4.73 46.69
C VAL A 115 63.74 -4.62 47.67
N VAL A 116 63.67 -5.54 48.60
CA VAL A 116 62.68 -5.61 49.69
C VAL A 116 63.34 -5.51 51.00
N ASN A 117 62.80 -4.76 51.98
CA ASN A 117 63.26 -4.76 53.34
C ASN A 117 63.02 -6.12 54.00
N ASN A 118 63.98 -6.62 54.75
CA ASN A 118 63.97 -7.98 55.37
C ASN A 118 62.81 -8.24 56.34
N ASP A 119 62.01 -7.20 56.69
CA ASP A 119 60.92 -7.31 57.67
C ASP A 119 59.54 -7.48 56.99
N ILE A 120 59.51 -7.65 55.67
CA ILE A 120 58.21 -7.77 54.93
C ILE A 120 57.84 -9.24 54.79
N SER A 121 56.74 -9.63 55.44
CA SER A 121 56.14 -10.95 55.34
C SER A 121 54.74 -10.85 54.73
N ILE A 122 54.40 -11.81 53.88
CA ILE A 122 53.06 -11.90 53.29
C ILE A 122 52.06 -12.70 54.10
N ARG A 123 52.45 -13.18 55.27
CA ARG A 123 51.69 -14.09 56.14
C ARG A 123 50.31 -13.60 56.51
N ASN A 124 50.13 -12.29 56.64
CA ASN A 124 48.87 -11.67 57.03
C ASN A 124 47.96 -11.36 55.84
N SER A 125 48.41 -11.66 54.63
CA SER A 125 47.57 -11.42 53.41
C SER A 125 46.51 -12.50 53.23
N SER A 126 45.32 -12.13 52.75
CA SER A 126 44.22 -13.07 52.51
C SER A 126 44.58 -14.13 51.46
N PHE A 127 45.30 -13.75 50.42
CA PHE A 127 45.76 -14.71 49.41
C PHE A 127 46.73 -15.76 49.94
N TYR A 128 47.65 -15.40 50.83
CA TYR A 128 48.50 -16.36 51.45
C TYR A 128 47.72 -17.40 52.27
N GLN A 129 46.78 -16.95 53.11
CA GLN A 129 45.92 -17.84 53.91
C GLN A 129 45.09 -18.76 53.01
N THR A 130 44.62 -18.27 51.93
CA THR A 130 43.83 -19.05 50.98
C THR A 130 44.65 -20.07 50.22
N VAL A 131 45.88 -19.75 49.79
CA VAL A 131 46.80 -20.71 49.17
C VAL A 131 47.22 -21.82 50.15
N MET A 132 47.55 -21.44 51.37
CA MET A 132 47.95 -22.43 52.43
C MET A 132 46.80 -23.39 52.72
N SER A 133 45.56 -22.95 52.72
CA SER A 133 44.38 -23.81 52.99
C SER A 133 43.96 -24.64 51.81
N THR A 134 43.97 -24.05 50.58
CA THR A 134 43.47 -24.70 49.38
C THR A 134 44.51 -25.50 48.62
N LYS A 135 45.79 -25.20 48.81
CA LYS A 135 46.94 -25.74 48.08
C LYS A 135 46.82 -25.54 46.57
N LYS A 136 46.14 -24.45 46.14
CA LYS A 136 45.92 -24.07 44.74
C LYS A 136 46.41 -22.67 44.51
N THR A 137 46.70 -22.34 43.24
CA THR A 137 47.04 -21.00 42.84
C THR A 137 45.85 -20.06 43.06
N VAL A 138 46.12 -18.92 43.70
CA VAL A 138 45.10 -17.91 44.07
C VAL A 138 45.46 -16.56 43.46
N VAL A 139 44.46 -15.84 42.97
CA VAL A 139 44.58 -14.46 42.54
C VAL A 139 43.99 -13.55 43.62
N SER A 140 44.72 -12.56 44.08
CA SER A 140 44.22 -11.58 45.05
C SER A 140 43.31 -10.56 44.39
N ASP A 141 42.49 -9.86 45.19
CA ASP A 141 41.94 -8.60 44.78
C ASP A 141 43.02 -7.51 44.63
N ALA A 142 42.68 -6.37 43.97
CA ALA A 142 43.64 -5.26 43.88
C ALA A 142 43.85 -4.60 45.23
N TYR A 143 45.11 -4.31 45.52
CA TYR A 143 45.52 -3.60 46.75
C TYR A 143 46.76 -2.75 46.50
N PHE A 144 46.97 -1.72 47.33
CA PHE A 144 48.15 -0.87 47.25
C PHE A 144 49.35 -1.58 47.88
N SER A 145 50.43 -1.72 47.11
CA SER A 145 51.66 -2.33 47.56
C SER A 145 52.73 -1.29 47.88
N ASN A 146 53.24 -1.32 49.08
CA ASN A 146 54.35 -0.46 49.46
C ASN A 146 55.68 -0.86 48.81
N ILE A 147 55.79 -2.11 48.29
CA ILE A 147 57.02 -2.60 47.61
C ILE A 147 57.11 -2.01 46.19
N THR A 148 56.02 -1.99 45.50
CA THR A 148 55.97 -1.45 44.11
C THR A 148 55.56 -0.01 44.07
N ASN A 149 55.01 0.55 45.15
CA ASN A 149 54.42 1.87 45.29
C ASN A 149 53.31 2.10 44.26
N SER A 150 52.54 1.04 43.99
CA SER A 150 51.48 1.01 43.00
C SER A 150 50.34 0.07 43.43
N GLN A 151 49.16 0.19 42.79
CA GLN A 151 48.09 -0.76 42.96
C GLN A 151 48.41 -2.03 42.17
N ILE A 152 48.38 -3.17 42.82
CA ILE A 152 48.75 -4.47 42.26
C ILE A 152 47.66 -5.53 42.48
N VAL A 153 47.66 -6.52 41.58
CA VAL A 153 47.02 -7.82 41.76
C VAL A 153 48.11 -8.86 41.94
N THR A 154 48.00 -9.72 42.95
CA THR A 154 48.98 -10.74 43.24
C THR A 154 48.44 -12.12 42.84
N ILE A 155 49.27 -12.89 42.14
CA ILE A 155 49.02 -14.31 41.85
C ILE A 155 50.02 -15.12 42.68
N CYS A 156 49.49 -15.99 43.53
CA CYS A 156 50.30 -16.82 44.45
C CYS A 156 50.09 -18.28 44.06
N SER A 157 51.19 -18.95 43.69
CA SER A 157 51.23 -20.39 43.35
C SER A 157 52.01 -21.17 44.33
N PRO A 158 51.49 -22.29 44.92
CA PRO A 158 52.18 -23.12 45.88
C PRO A 158 53.21 -24.00 45.18
N ILE A 159 54.36 -24.15 45.84
CA ILE A 159 55.32 -25.16 45.52
C ILE A 159 55.12 -26.29 46.56
N LEU A 160 54.76 -27.47 46.08
CA LEU A 160 54.45 -28.63 46.95
C LEU A 160 55.63 -29.54 47.13
N ASP A 161 55.83 -30.06 48.38
CA ASP A 161 56.77 -31.07 48.69
C ASP A 161 56.30 -32.47 48.20
N ARG A 162 57.15 -33.52 48.49
CA ARG A 162 56.82 -34.91 48.15
C ARG A 162 55.58 -35.44 48.86
N ASN A 163 55.15 -34.83 49.95
CA ASN A 163 53.96 -35.18 50.71
C ASN A 163 52.75 -34.40 50.28
N LYS A 164 52.84 -33.54 49.21
CA LYS A 164 51.78 -32.61 48.69
C LYS A 164 51.44 -31.55 49.75
N GLU A 165 52.34 -31.20 50.64
CA GLU A 165 52.20 -30.04 51.52
C GLU A 165 52.94 -28.85 50.92
N VAL A 166 52.45 -27.62 51.25
CA VAL A 166 53.08 -26.39 50.78
C VAL A 166 54.39 -26.18 51.47
N SER A 167 55.51 -26.27 50.73
CA SER A 167 56.84 -26.03 51.20
C SER A 167 57.28 -24.58 50.96
N LYS A 168 56.99 -24.05 49.82
CA LYS A 168 57.31 -22.69 49.37
C LYS A 168 56.16 -22.10 48.57
N LEU A 169 56.22 -20.79 48.25
CA LEU A 169 55.31 -20.09 47.47
C LEU A 169 56.04 -19.27 46.39
N LEU A 170 55.51 -19.29 45.17
CA LEU A 170 55.90 -18.40 44.11
C LEU A 170 54.86 -17.33 43.95
N VAL A 171 55.21 -16.06 44.09
CA VAL A 171 54.30 -14.95 44.11
C VAL A 171 54.67 -13.96 43.00
N ALA A 172 53.72 -13.61 42.16
CA ALA A 172 53.87 -12.61 41.10
C ALA A 172 52.89 -11.44 41.31
N ALA A 173 53.39 -10.24 41.18
CA ALA A 173 52.53 -9.05 41.19
C ALA A 173 52.42 -8.43 39.80
N ILE A 174 51.19 -8.10 39.42
CA ILE A 174 50.86 -7.38 38.18
C ILE A 174 50.31 -6.01 38.58
N GLU A 175 50.82 -4.92 37.99
CA GLU A 175 50.31 -3.58 38.25
C GLU A 175 48.90 -3.40 37.59
N VAL A 176 47.99 -2.78 38.31
CA VAL A 176 46.66 -2.47 37.81
C VAL A 176 46.76 -1.51 36.61
N ASP A 177 47.76 -0.61 36.61
CA ASP A 177 48.00 0.29 35.48
C ASP A 177 48.39 -0.46 34.18
N TYR A 178 49.08 -1.63 34.32
CA TYR A 178 49.36 -2.48 33.17
C TYR A 178 48.07 -3.04 32.57
N LEU A 179 47.14 -3.52 33.41
CA LEU A 179 45.81 -3.99 32.95
C LEU A 179 45.01 -2.87 32.33
N LYS A 180 45.01 -1.68 32.93
CA LYS A 180 44.37 -0.49 32.42
C LYS A 180 44.92 -0.10 31.04
N ASN A 181 46.23 -0.13 30.86
CA ASN A 181 46.86 0.22 29.57
C ASN A 181 46.50 -0.78 28.48
N ILE A 182 46.46 -2.09 28.76
CA ILE A 182 46.01 -3.09 27.81
C ILE A 182 44.56 -2.85 27.39
N MET A 183 43.66 -2.53 28.31
CA MET A 183 42.28 -2.23 28.02
C MET A 183 42.14 -0.92 27.20
N ASN A 184 42.93 0.10 27.52
CA ASN A 184 42.90 1.37 26.81
C ASN A 184 43.32 1.26 25.33
N VAL A 185 44.24 0.36 24.99
CA VAL A 185 44.66 0.12 23.59
C VAL A 185 43.51 -0.38 22.72
N LEU A 186 42.57 -1.10 23.30
CA LEU A 186 41.42 -1.67 22.59
C LEU A 186 40.08 -0.95 22.90
N SER A 187 40.05 -0.01 23.83
CA SER A 187 38.82 0.71 24.18
C SER A 187 38.52 1.80 23.15
N PHE A 188 37.78 1.42 22.17
CA PHE A 188 37.12 2.34 21.27
C PHE A 188 36.17 3.25 22.09
N ASP A 189 36.47 4.50 22.24
CA ASP A 189 35.60 5.58 22.76
C ASP A 189 34.57 5.26 23.88
N GLN A 190 34.55 4.06 24.44
CA GLN A 190 33.66 3.68 25.55
C GLN A 190 34.36 3.75 26.89
N LYS A 191 33.66 4.31 27.88
CA LYS A 191 34.12 4.29 29.28
C LYS A 191 33.74 2.94 29.90
N ILE A 192 34.78 2.19 30.35
CA ILE A 192 34.60 0.93 31.05
C ILE A 192 35.07 1.14 32.50
N LEU A 193 34.20 0.81 33.44
CA LEU A 193 34.52 0.76 34.85
C LEU A 193 34.84 -0.68 35.23
N VAL A 194 35.94 -0.89 35.89
CA VAL A 194 36.32 -2.18 36.49
C VAL A 194 36.11 -2.06 37.99
N VAL A 195 35.21 -2.85 38.54
CA VAL A 195 34.87 -2.85 39.96
C VAL A 195 35.11 -4.22 40.55
N ASN A 196 35.43 -4.25 41.85
CA ASN A 196 35.58 -5.50 42.60
C ASN A 196 34.18 -6.07 43.01
N ASN A 197 34.19 -7.19 43.75
CA ASN A 197 32.97 -7.83 44.24
C ASN A 197 32.18 -7.01 45.28
N LYS A 198 32.79 -5.96 45.86
CA LYS A 198 32.14 -5.00 46.77
C LYS A 198 31.62 -3.75 46.07
N ASP A 199 31.73 -3.74 44.75
CA ASP A 199 31.39 -2.60 43.89
C ASP A 199 32.33 -1.38 44.01
N ASP A 200 33.50 -1.57 44.63
CA ASP A 200 34.54 -0.54 44.73
C ASP A 200 35.25 -0.42 43.37
N LEU A 201 35.52 0.81 42.95
CA LEU A 201 36.22 1.09 41.69
C LEU A 201 37.69 0.64 41.79
N VAL A 202 38.10 -0.25 40.91
CA VAL A 202 39.51 -0.64 40.77
C VAL A 202 40.22 0.31 39.82
N PHE A 203 39.70 0.49 38.63
CA PHE A 203 40.15 1.50 37.66
C PHE A 203 39.07 1.78 36.62
N GLU A 204 39.28 2.82 35.86
CA GLU A 204 38.42 3.14 34.70
C GLU A 204 39.25 3.38 33.43
N THR A 205 38.70 3.00 32.29
CA THR A 205 39.26 3.31 30.97
C THR A 205 38.53 4.52 30.41
N ASN A 206 39.24 5.35 29.63
CA ASN A 206 38.70 6.49 28.89
C ASN A 206 37.91 7.52 29.72
N HIS A 207 37.88 8.77 29.24
CA HIS A 207 37.24 9.89 29.93
C HIS A 207 35.87 10.29 29.35
N LYS A 208 35.24 9.45 28.54
CA LYS A 208 33.91 9.73 28.00
C LYS A 208 32.84 9.80 29.11
N LYS A 209 31.93 10.73 28.99
CA LYS A 209 30.86 10.92 29.98
C LYS A 209 29.92 9.73 29.97
N GLN A 210 29.59 9.20 31.14
CA GLN A 210 28.58 8.16 31.28
C GLN A 210 27.20 8.66 30.81
N THR A 211 26.43 7.77 30.22
CA THR A 211 25.03 8.02 29.85
C THR A 211 24.11 7.54 30.97
N ASP A 212 22.86 8.03 31.01
CA ASP A 212 21.85 7.58 31.98
C ASP A 212 21.24 6.20 31.62
N MET A 213 21.84 5.49 30.68
CA MET A 213 21.39 4.14 30.28
C MET A 213 21.84 3.10 31.33
N PRO A 214 21.08 2.01 31.52
CA PRO A 214 21.47 0.94 32.42
C PRO A 214 22.79 0.34 31.95
N PRO A 215 23.74 0.12 32.87
CA PRO A 215 25.05 -0.45 32.54
C PRO A 215 24.93 -1.92 32.14
N VAL A 216 25.74 -2.31 31.18
CA VAL A 216 26.01 -3.72 30.89
C VAL A 216 27.08 -4.19 31.83
N ASN A 217 26.89 -5.33 32.51
CA ASN A 217 27.79 -5.89 33.49
C ASN A 217 28.29 -7.26 33.02
N ILE A 218 29.62 -7.46 33.02
CA ILE A 218 30.23 -8.73 32.66
C ILE A 218 31.27 -9.11 33.73
N HIS A 219 31.14 -10.32 34.31
CA HIS A 219 32.05 -10.85 35.30
C HIS A 219 33.27 -11.46 34.64
N LEU A 220 34.44 -11.21 35.20
CA LEU A 220 35.67 -11.93 34.87
C LEU A 220 35.65 -13.32 35.51
N ASN A 221 36.35 -14.30 34.88
CA ASN A 221 36.36 -15.67 35.37
C ASN A 221 37.53 -15.98 36.34
N GLN A 222 38.64 -15.26 36.17
CA GLN A 222 39.90 -15.54 36.93
C GLN A 222 40.04 -14.68 38.17
N ILE A 223 39.31 -13.62 38.26
CA ILE A 223 39.30 -12.67 39.37
C ILE A 223 37.88 -12.18 39.59
N ASN A 224 37.47 -11.93 40.84
CA ASN A 224 36.12 -11.49 41.19
C ASN A 224 35.88 -10.01 40.85
N TRP A 225 36.09 -9.64 39.58
CA TRP A 225 35.83 -8.28 39.10
C TRP A 225 34.70 -8.28 38.10
N VAL A 226 34.08 -7.12 37.99
CA VAL A 226 32.99 -6.86 37.05
C VAL A 226 33.36 -5.71 36.13
N LEU A 227 33.28 -5.92 34.85
CA LEU A 227 33.39 -4.88 33.84
C LEU A 227 32.00 -4.26 33.66
N LYS A 228 31.89 -2.93 33.78
CA LYS A 228 30.67 -2.17 33.64
C LYS A 228 30.87 -1.10 32.57
N ALA A 229 29.95 -1.02 31.59
CA ALA A 229 29.89 0.09 30.62
C ALA A 229 28.46 0.45 30.33
N THR A 230 28.21 1.74 30.05
CA THR A 230 26.89 2.22 29.65
C THR A 230 26.83 2.38 28.12
N PRO A 231 25.78 1.86 27.48
CA PRO A 231 25.58 2.07 26.03
C PRO A 231 25.50 3.55 25.67
N ASP A 232 25.93 3.88 24.46
CA ASP A 232 25.77 5.25 23.93
C ASP A 232 24.29 5.56 23.71
N LYS A 233 23.91 6.80 24.01
CA LYS A 233 22.55 7.30 23.78
C LYS A 233 22.46 7.89 22.38
N VAL A 234 21.29 7.79 21.77
CA VAL A 234 21.00 8.43 20.47
C VAL A 234 21.16 9.95 20.60
N ASP A 235 21.84 10.58 19.66
CA ASP A 235 22.03 12.03 19.66
C ASP A 235 20.68 12.73 19.45
N PHE A 236 20.44 13.80 20.20
CA PHE A 236 19.22 14.61 20.12
C PHE A 236 19.02 15.21 18.73
N ASN A 237 20.08 15.62 18.05
CA ASN A 237 20.00 16.20 16.70
C ASN A 237 19.58 15.16 15.65
N ASP A 238 20.13 13.96 15.71
CA ASP A 238 19.77 12.85 14.83
C ASP A 238 18.33 12.40 15.07
N MET A 239 17.92 12.47 16.32
CA MET A 239 16.54 12.24 16.76
C MET A 239 15.57 13.23 16.10
N LEU A 240 15.80 14.54 16.24
CA LEU A 240 14.96 15.58 15.65
C LEU A 240 14.89 15.44 14.12
N PHE A 241 16.03 15.26 13.47
CA PHE A 241 16.09 15.09 12.02
C PHE A 241 15.24 13.90 11.56
N SER A 242 15.30 12.77 12.26
CA SER A 242 14.51 11.57 11.95
C SER A 242 13.01 11.81 12.07
N VAL A 243 12.56 12.49 13.14
CA VAL A 243 11.14 12.86 13.36
C VAL A 243 10.62 13.74 12.22
N PHE A 244 11.37 14.79 11.86
CA PHE A 244 11.00 15.66 10.75
C PHE A 244 10.94 14.91 9.41
N LEU A 245 11.95 14.08 9.13
CA LEU A 245 12.00 13.29 7.90
C LEU A 245 10.78 12.39 7.77
N TYR A 246 10.43 11.64 8.81
CA TYR A 246 9.26 10.76 8.83
C TYR A 246 7.95 11.53 8.71
N PHE A 247 7.86 12.70 9.36
CA PHE A 247 6.70 13.57 9.24
C PHE A 247 6.49 14.04 7.80
N PHE A 248 7.53 14.57 7.14
CA PHE A 248 7.40 15.08 5.78
C PHE A 248 7.10 13.97 4.76
N ILE A 249 7.73 12.79 4.90
CA ILE A 249 7.45 11.65 4.02
C ILE A 249 6.00 11.17 4.19
N SER A 250 5.55 10.96 5.44
CA SER A 250 4.18 10.50 5.69
C SER A 250 3.15 11.55 5.27
N ALA A 251 3.39 12.84 5.51
CA ALA A 251 2.52 13.92 5.11
C ALA A 251 2.43 14.04 3.58
N ALA A 252 3.54 13.85 2.85
CA ALA A 252 3.54 13.84 1.39
C ALA A 252 2.70 12.68 0.83
N VAL A 253 2.88 11.47 1.33
CA VAL A 253 2.12 10.29 0.90
C VAL A 253 0.63 10.46 1.18
N LEU A 254 0.26 10.87 2.40
CA LEU A 254 -1.14 11.10 2.77
C LEU A 254 -1.77 12.25 1.99
N SER A 255 -1.00 13.31 1.65
CA SER A 255 -1.47 14.40 0.79
C SER A 255 -1.80 13.93 -0.62
N ILE A 256 -0.95 13.07 -1.21
CA ILE A 256 -1.22 12.48 -2.54
C ILE A 256 -2.51 11.66 -2.50
N ILE A 257 -2.67 10.81 -1.49
CA ILE A 257 -3.88 9.98 -1.31
C ILE A 257 -5.11 10.89 -1.15
N PHE A 258 -5.04 11.92 -0.32
CA PHE A 258 -6.11 12.88 -0.12
C PHE A 258 -6.52 13.58 -1.42
N LEU A 259 -5.54 14.05 -2.22
CA LEU A 259 -5.79 14.70 -3.51
C LEU A 259 -6.42 13.72 -4.53
N LEU A 260 -5.99 12.46 -4.57
CA LEU A 260 -6.59 11.44 -5.43
C LEU A 260 -8.06 11.17 -5.06
N ILE A 261 -8.37 11.10 -3.76
CA ILE A 261 -9.75 10.95 -3.29
C ILE A 261 -10.59 12.17 -3.69
N GLN A 262 -10.10 13.38 -3.47
CA GLN A 262 -10.79 14.61 -3.86
C GLN A 262 -11.02 14.68 -5.36
N TYR A 263 -10.03 14.32 -6.16
CA TYR A 263 -10.15 14.28 -7.62
C TYR A 263 -11.24 13.30 -8.08
N THR A 264 -11.27 12.09 -7.52
CA THR A 264 -12.29 11.10 -7.89
C THR A 264 -13.70 11.51 -7.50
N LEU A 265 -13.86 12.14 -6.33
CA LEU A 265 -15.15 12.68 -5.87
C LEU A 265 -15.64 13.83 -6.76
N LEU A 266 -14.76 14.76 -7.12
CA LEU A 266 -15.08 15.86 -8.04
C LEU A 266 -15.48 15.35 -9.44
N ARG A 267 -14.77 14.35 -9.96
CA ARG A 267 -15.07 13.73 -11.25
C ARG A 267 -16.44 13.04 -11.25
N ARG A 268 -16.76 12.32 -10.17
CA ARG A 268 -18.10 11.71 -10.01
C ARG A 268 -19.21 12.75 -9.94
N LYS A 269 -19.00 13.84 -9.19
CA LYS A 269 -19.97 14.92 -9.07
C LYS A 269 -20.23 15.60 -10.43
N ALA A 270 -19.17 15.92 -11.16
CA ALA A 270 -19.27 16.52 -12.49
C ALA A 270 -19.99 15.60 -13.50
N SER A 271 -19.76 14.29 -13.46
CA SER A 271 -20.48 13.32 -14.28
C SER A 271 -21.98 13.28 -13.94
N TYR A 272 -22.31 13.27 -12.65
CA TYR A 272 -23.69 13.28 -12.19
C TYR A 272 -24.44 14.57 -12.58
N GLU A 273 -23.81 15.74 -12.42
CA GLU A 273 -24.40 17.03 -12.86
C GLU A 273 -24.64 17.09 -14.38
N ARG A 274 -23.72 16.51 -15.17
CA ARG A 274 -23.92 16.40 -16.63
C ARG A 274 -25.16 15.56 -17.00
N GLN A 275 -25.29 14.39 -16.35
CA GLN A 275 -26.45 13.52 -16.59
C GLN A 275 -27.75 14.18 -16.17
N GLN A 276 -27.80 14.89 -15.05
CA GLN A 276 -28.96 15.65 -14.61
C GLN A 276 -29.35 16.77 -15.63
N ASN A 277 -28.34 17.53 -16.07
CA ASN A 277 -28.59 18.61 -17.05
C ASN A 277 -29.09 18.07 -18.38
N GLU A 278 -28.60 16.92 -18.85
CA GLU A 278 -29.11 16.27 -20.07
C GLU A 278 -30.56 15.79 -19.89
N ALA A 279 -30.87 15.17 -18.75
CA ALA A 279 -32.23 14.74 -18.42
C ALA A 279 -33.21 15.94 -18.34
N GLN A 280 -32.81 17.02 -17.67
CA GLN A 280 -33.64 18.25 -17.58
C GLN A 280 -33.88 18.89 -18.95
N LYS A 281 -32.88 18.92 -19.85
CA LYS A 281 -33.07 19.42 -21.22
C LYS A 281 -34.07 18.59 -21.97
N LEU A 282 -34.04 17.27 -21.87
CA LEU A 282 -35.03 16.39 -22.53
C LEU A 282 -36.43 16.56 -21.93
N GLU A 283 -36.58 16.75 -20.66
CA GLU A 283 -37.84 17.01 -19.97
C GLU A 283 -38.46 18.35 -20.41
N LEU A 284 -37.65 19.42 -20.53
CA LEU A 284 -38.08 20.71 -21.05
C LEU A 284 -38.55 20.63 -22.49
N VAL A 285 -37.76 19.97 -23.35
CA VAL A 285 -38.15 19.76 -24.77
C VAL A 285 -39.46 19.01 -24.83
N GLY A 286 -39.65 18.05 -23.98
CA GLY A 286 -40.86 17.25 -23.93
C GLY A 286 -42.09 17.99 -23.46
N THR A 287 -41.95 18.82 -22.46
CA THR A 287 -43.07 19.63 -21.95
C THR A 287 -43.52 20.67 -22.98
N LEU A 288 -42.57 21.31 -23.68
CA LEU A 288 -42.84 22.21 -24.78
C LEU A 288 -43.48 21.48 -25.98
N ALA A 289 -43.00 20.27 -26.28
CA ALA A 289 -43.58 19.43 -27.34
C ALA A 289 -45.05 19.11 -27.10
N ALA A 290 -45.41 18.76 -25.85
CA ALA A 290 -46.77 18.37 -25.50
C ALA A 290 -47.78 19.53 -25.65
N SER A 291 -47.38 20.74 -25.24
CA SER A 291 -48.25 21.92 -25.42
C SER A 291 -48.36 22.34 -26.88
N SER A 292 -47.23 22.40 -27.59
CA SER A 292 -47.18 22.85 -29.00
C SER A 292 -47.84 21.86 -29.97
N ALA A 293 -47.80 20.55 -29.67
CA ALA A 293 -48.39 19.54 -30.57
C ALA A 293 -49.91 19.63 -30.68
N HIS A 294 -50.61 19.92 -29.59
CA HIS A 294 -52.05 20.15 -29.65
C HIS A 294 -52.37 21.43 -30.40
N GLU A 295 -51.60 22.47 -30.24
CA GLU A 295 -51.75 23.75 -30.92
C GLU A 295 -51.45 23.67 -32.44
N ILE A 296 -50.51 22.80 -32.85
CA ILE A 296 -50.16 22.54 -34.24
C ILE A 296 -51.19 21.62 -34.93
N ARG A 297 -51.61 20.55 -34.20
CA ARG A 297 -52.59 19.59 -34.78
C ARG A 297 -53.94 20.23 -35.13
N ASN A 298 -54.39 21.21 -34.32
CA ASN A 298 -55.66 21.90 -34.53
C ASN A 298 -55.74 22.61 -35.90
N PRO A 299 -54.81 23.51 -36.28
CA PRO A 299 -54.87 24.15 -37.61
C PRO A 299 -54.65 23.16 -38.77
N LEU A 300 -53.75 22.12 -38.55
CA LEU A 300 -53.52 21.08 -39.56
C LEU A 300 -54.79 20.28 -39.85
N THR A 301 -55.61 19.99 -38.85
CA THR A 301 -56.91 19.33 -39.02
C THR A 301 -57.90 20.22 -39.82
N GLY A 302 -57.91 21.54 -39.55
CA GLY A 302 -58.66 22.48 -40.28
C GLY A 302 -58.24 22.56 -41.75
N ILE A 303 -56.96 22.69 -42.04
CA ILE A 303 -56.40 22.72 -43.39
C ILE A 303 -56.74 21.43 -44.14
N LYS A 304 -56.57 20.25 -43.52
CA LYS A 304 -56.93 18.96 -44.13
C LYS A 304 -58.39 18.88 -44.49
N GLY A 305 -59.30 19.41 -43.63
CA GLY A 305 -60.72 19.51 -43.93
C GLY A 305 -61.02 20.41 -45.15
N PHE A 306 -60.35 21.55 -45.23
CA PHE A 306 -60.51 22.43 -46.41
C PHE A 306 -59.98 21.80 -47.70
N ILE A 307 -58.86 21.15 -47.69
CA ILE A 307 -58.27 20.41 -48.81
C ILE A 307 -59.24 19.31 -49.28
N GLN A 308 -59.82 18.58 -48.29
CA GLN A 308 -60.85 17.57 -48.66
C GLN A 308 -62.05 18.16 -49.40
N LEU A 309 -62.57 19.28 -48.90
CA LEU A 309 -63.67 19.99 -49.59
C LEU A 309 -63.33 20.50 -51.03
N LEU A 310 -62.05 20.99 -51.12
CA LEU A 310 -61.56 21.43 -52.46
C LEU A 310 -61.37 20.25 -53.41
N LYS A 311 -60.87 19.10 -52.92
CA LYS A 311 -60.75 17.88 -53.72
C LYS A 311 -62.05 17.33 -54.22
N GLU A 312 -63.13 17.49 -53.48
CA GLU A 312 -64.49 17.11 -53.92
C GLU A 312 -65.03 18.05 -54.96
N LYS A 313 -64.69 19.35 -54.89
CA LYS A 313 -65.14 20.41 -55.77
C LYS A 313 -64.41 20.45 -57.09
N TYR A 314 -63.14 20.33 -57.14
CA TYR A 314 -62.21 20.40 -58.26
C TYR A 314 -61.74 19.02 -58.65
N ARG A 315 -62.24 18.47 -59.78
CA ARG A 315 -62.00 17.05 -60.15
C ARG A 315 -60.95 16.87 -61.24
N ASP A 316 -60.32 17.97 -61.69
CA ASP A 316 -59.33 17.92 -62.76
C ASP A 316 -58.07 17.17 -62.27
N GLU A 317 -57.41 16.36 -63.11
CA GLU A 317 -56.27 15.50 -62.74
C GLU A 317 -55.10 16.30 -62.17
N GLU A 318 -54.88 17.49 -62.72
CA GLU A 318 -53.78 18.37 -62.22
C GLU A 318 -54.09 18.91 -60.82
N ASP A 319 -55.31 19.35 -60.55
CA ASP A 319 -55.73 19.77 -59.20
C ASP A 319 -55.70 18.64 -58.21
N GLN A 320 -56.13 17.45 -58.62
CA GLN A 320 -56.04 16.25 -57.72
C GLN A 320 -54.56 15.89 -57.34
N LEU A 321 -53.65 16.09 -58.28
CA LEU A 321 -52.19 15.91 -57.97
C LEU A 321 -51.74 16.90 -56.92
N TYR A 322 -52.07 18.19 -57.04
CA TYR A 322 -51.73 19.21 -56.06
C TYR A 322 -52.35 18.89 -54.70
N PHE A 323 -53.59 18.50 -54.59
CA PHE A 323 -54.24 18.11 -53.35
C PHE A 323 -53.61 16.88 -52.75
N SER A 324 -53.11 15.92 -53.51
CA SER A 324 -52.44 14.74 -53.03
C SER A 324 -51.09 15.09 -52.40
N VAL A 325 -50.31 16.01 -53.01
CA VAL A 325 -49.03 16.50 -52.52
C VAL A 325 -49.25 17.26 -51.21
N ILE A 326 -50.23 18.16 -51.12
CA ILE A 326 -50.53 18.92 -49.91
C ILE A 326 -50.93 17.97 -48.75
N ASN A 327 -51.82 17.01 -49.02
CA ASN A 327 -52.21 16.03 -48.00
C ASN A 327 -51.05 15.23 -47.52
N LYS A 328 -50.15 14.81 -48.41
CA LYS A 328 -48.95 14.08 -48.04
C LYS A 328 -48.03 14.90 -47.09
N GLU A 329 -47.91 16.22 -47.36
CA GLU A 329 -47.08 17.09 -46.49
C GLU A 329 -47.79 17.40 -45.18
N ILE A 330 -49.11 17.52 -45.10
CA ILE A 330 -49.87 17.64 -43.85
C ILE A 330 -49.68 16.37 -42.99
N ASP A 331 -49.80 15.20 -43.61
CA ASP A 331 -49.59 13.92 -42.89
C ASP A 331 -48.15 13.79 -42.35
N ARG A 332 -47.16 14.24 -43.14
CA ARG A 332 -45.75 14.32 -42.72
C ARG A 332 -45.58 15.25 -41.53
N ILE A 333 -46.17 16.44 -41.50
CA ILE A 333 -46.12 17.35 -40.37
C ILE A 333 -46.75 16.68 -39.12
N ASN A 334 -47.85 15.97 -39.23
CA ASN A 334 -48.51 15.24 -38.17
C ASN A 334 -47.64 14.11 -37.62
N GLU A 335 -46.87 13.42 -38.47
CA GLU A 335 -45.89 12.42 -38.02
C GLU A 335 -44.77 13.06 -37.18
N ILE A 336 -44.17 14.17 -37.68
CA ILE A 336 -43.13 14.92 -36.96
C ILE A 336 -43.61 15.37 -35.56
N VAL A 337 -44.83 15.94 -35.52
CA VAL A 337 -45.47 16.38 -34.27
C VAL A 337 -45.71 15.21 -33.32
N SER A 338 -46.10 14.05 -33.84
CA SER A 338 -46.31 12.83 -33.03
C SER A 338 -45.03 12.26 -32.51
N GLU A 339 -43.93 12.22 -33.30
CA GLU A 339 -42.60 11.84 -32.86
C GLU A 339 -42.07 12.77 -31.75
N PHE A 340 -42.32 14.10 -31.90
CA PHE A 340 -41.93 15.10 -30.93
C PHE A 340 -42.66 14.95 -29.58
N LEU A 341 -43.96 14.55 -29.61
CA LEU A 341 -44.72 14.24 -28.39
C LEU A 341 -44.21 13.09 -27.57
N VAL A 342 -43.70 12.03 -28.21
CA VAL A 342 -43.16 10.87 -27.53
C VAL A 342 -41.89 11.22 -26.73
N LEU A 343 -41.14 12.23 -27.15
CA LEU A 343 -39.97 12.72 -26.41
C LEU A 343 -40.34 13.38 -25.07
N GLY A 344 -41.56 13.96 -24.98
CA GLY A 344 -41.94 14.80 -23.87
C GLY A 344 -42.66 14.16 -22.70
N LYS A 345 -43.56 13.29 -22.96
CA LYS A 345 -44.29 12.48 -21.97
C LYS A 345 -44.63 11.14 -22.58
N PRO A 346 -43.85 10.12 -22.28
CA PRO A 346 -44.34 8.78 -22.56
C PRO A 346 -45.56 8.53 -21.66
N THR A 347 -46.76 8.69 -22.20
CA THR A 347 -47.99 8.34 -21.49
C THR A 347 -48.12 6.83 -21.46
N ALA A 348 -47.55 6.23 -20.41
CA ALA A 348 -47.76 4.83 -20.14
C ALA A 348 -49.15 4.56 -19.56
N HIS A 349 -50.13 4.62 -20.42
CA HIS A 349 -51.46 4.15 -20.06
C HIS A 349 -51.61 2.70 -20.52
N HIS A 350 -51.76 1.78 -19.57
CA HIS A 350 -51.97 0.35 -19.75
C HIS A 350 -50.76 -0.48 -20.22
N HIS A 351 -49.93 -0.88 -19.27
CA HIS A 351 -48.93 -1.95 -19.46
C HIS A 351 -49.64 -3.32 -19.46
N VAL A 352 -49.85 -3.89 -20.63
CA VAL A 352 -50.42 -5.23 -20.82
C VAL A 352 -49.34 -6.14 -21.41
N ALA A 353 -49.36 -7.40 -21.01
CA ALA A 353 -48.44 -8.40 -21.56
C ALA A 353 -48.84 -8.71 -23.01
N HIS A 354 -47.95 -8.48 -23.95
CA HIS A 354 -48.15 -8.72 -25.39
C HIS A 354 -47.07 -9.66 -25.92
N ASP A 355 -47.46 -10.64 -26.74
CA ASP A 355 -46.53 -11.44 -27.52
C ASP A 355 -46.00 -10.64 -28.70
N ILE A 356 -44.70 -10.36 -28.70
CA ILE A 356 -44.02 -9.58 -29.76
C ILE A 356 -44.20 -10.22 -31.13
N ARG A 357 -44.27 -11.56 -31.22
CA ARG A 357 -44.49 -12.27 -32.49
C ARG A 357 -45.78 -11.85 -33.14
N SER A 358 -46.85 -11.70 -32.37
CA SER A 358 -48.14 -11.28 -32.86
C SER A 358 -48.11 -9.84 -33.42
N ILE A 359 -47.34 -8.94 -32.75
CA ILE A 359 -47.20 -7.55 -33.20
C ILE A 359 -46.42 -7.48 -34.51
N VAL A 360 -45.33 -8.25 -34.64
CA VAL A 360 -44.52 -8.32 -35.86
C VAL A 360 -45.36 -8.91 -37.00
N THR A 361 -46.11 -9.98 -36.76
CA THR A 361 -46.96 -10.63 -37.77
C THR A 361 -48.04 -9.67 -38.29
N GLU A 362 -48.62 -8.82 -37.46
CA GLU A 362 -49.59 -7.81 -37.86
C GLU A 362 -48.99 -6.72 -38.76
N LEU A 363 -47.69 -6.41 -38.59
CA LEU A 363 -47.00 -5.41 -39.40
C LEU A 363 -46.43 -5.98 -40.71
N LEU A 364 -46.26 -7.30 -40.83
CA LEU A 364 -45.63 -7.93 -41.99
C LEU A 364 -46.25 -7.52 -43.34
N PRO A 365 -47.59 -7.42 -43.52
CA PRO A 365 -48.17 -7.00 -44.83
C PRO A 365 -47.73 -5.60 -45.23
N ILE A 366 -47.65 -4.67 -44.27
CA ILE A 366 -47.25 -3.27 -44.55
C ILE A 366 -45.75 -3.27 -44.90
N ILE A 367 -44.93 -3.95 -44.15
CA ILE A 367 -43.47 -3.99 -44.35
C ILE A 367 -43.16 -4.67 -45.69
N GLN A 368 -43.83 -5.75 -46.02
CA GLN A 368 -43.65 -6.47 -47.28
C GLN A 368 -43.99 -5.58 -48.47
N SER A 369 -45.10 -4.79 -48.37
CA SER A 369 -45.46 -3.85 -49.40
C SER A 369 -44.40 -2.78 -49.64
N GLU A 370 -43.86 -2.18 -48.55
CA GLU A 370 -42.79 -1.16 -48.63
C GLU A 370 -41.46 -1.77 -49.10
N ALA A 371 -41.12 -2.97 -48.68
CA ALA A 371 -39.93 -3.69 -49.11
C ALA A 371 -39.98 -3.98 -50.62
N ASN A 372 -41.11 -4.48 -51.11
CA ASN A 372 -41.32 -4.75 -52.55
C ASN A 372 -41.18 -3.48 -53.40
N GLN A 373 -41.70 -2.34 -52.91
CA GLN A 373 -41.57 -1.02 -53.62
C GLN A 373 -40.12 -0.57 -53.73
N ASN A 374 -39.25 -0.99 -52.78
CA ASN A 374 -37.84 -0.62 -52.75
C ASN A 374 -36.90 -1.75 -53.28
N ASN A 375 -37.44 -2.80 -53.89
CA ASN A 375 -36.72 -3.96 -54.37
C ASN A 375 -35.87 -4.63 -53.25
N VAL A 376 -36.41 -4.67 -52.04
CA VAL A 376 -35.77 -5.28 -50.86
C VAL A 376 -36.45 -6.60 -50.53
N GLU A 377 -35.64 -7.64 -50.31
CA GLU A 377 -36.09 -8.94 -49.83
C GLU A 377 -36.35 -8.91 -48.34
N LEU A 378 -37.48 -9.41 -47.86
CA LEU A 378 -37.84 -9.45 -46.44
C LEU A 378 -37.68 -10.87 -45.88
N GLU A 379 -36.82 -11.04 -44.90
CA GLU A 379 -36.63 -12.28 -44.18
C GLU A 379 -37.11 -12.17 -42.75
N LEU A 380 -37.91 -13.14 -42.29
CA LEU A 380 -38.34 -13.25 -40.90
C LEU A 380 -37.80 -14.53 -40.28
N ILE A 381 -36.86 -14.40 -39.35
CA ILE A 381 -36.24 -15.51 -38.63
C ILE A 381 -36.83 -15.61 -37.24
N ARG A 382 -37.37 -16.79 -36.90
CA ARG A 382 -37.85 -17.13 -35.56
C ARG A 382 -37.05 -18.28 -35.04
N GLU A 383 -36.16 -18.00 -34.09
CA GLU A 383 -35.24 -19.04 -33.57
C GLU A 383 -35.91 -20.08 -32.67
N GLN A 384 -37.05 -19.70 -32.04
CA GLN A 384 -37.80 -20.59 -31.13
C GLN A 384 -39.31 -20.36 -31.26
N ASP A 385 -40.07 -21.41 -31.14
CA ASP A 385 -41.54 -21.35 -31.17
C ASP A 385 -42.14 -21.22 -29.74
N VAL A 386 -41.58 -20.31 -28.95
CA VAL A 386 -42.05 -19.98 -27.59
C VAL A 386 -42.62 -18.55 -27.57
N PRO A 387 -43.60 -18.25 -26.71
CA PRO A 387 -44.11 -16.90 -26.58
C PRO A 387 -43.05 -15.92 -26.14
N LEU A 388 -42.92 -14.80 -26.81
CA LEU A 388 -42.01 -13.69 -26.52
C LEU A 388 -42.79 -12.54 -25.89
N THR A 389 -43.23 -12.76 -24.64
CA THR A 389 -44.14 -11.85 -23.96
C THR A 389 -43.39 -10.70 -23.29
N VAL A 390 -43.79 -9.46 -23.57
CA VAL A 390 -43.27 -8.22 -23.00
C VAL A 390 -44.41 -7.38 -22.45
N VAL A 391 -44.24 -6.82 -21.26
CA VAL A 391 -45.22 -5.88 -20.68
C VAL A 391 -45.03 -4.50 -21.32
N CYS A 392 -45.91 -4.12 -22.23
CA CYS A 392 -45.72 -2.93 -23.02
C CYS A 392 -47.08 -2.38 -23.58
N THR A 393 -47.05 -1.25 -24.25
CA THR A 393 -48.16 -0.75 -25.09
C THR A 393 -47.90 -1.20 -26.53
N LYS A 394 -48.86 -1.91 -27.12
CA LYS A 394 -48.76 -2.45 -28.50
C LYS A 394 -48.30 -1.41 -29.51
N ASN A 395 -48.90 -0.19 -29.48
CA ASN A 395 -48.56 0.88 -30.41
C ASN A 395 -47.12 1.39 -30.27
N HIS A 396 -46.52 1.34 -29.08
CA HIS A 396 -45.13 1.71 -28.89
C HIS A 396 -44.16 0.72 -29.57
N ILE A 397 -44.46 -0.57 -29.48
CA ILE A 397 -43.66 -1.59 -30.16
C ILE A 397 -43.81 -1.47 -31.69
N LYS A 398 -45.07 -1.23 -32.19
CA LYS A 398 -45.27 -0.95 -33.60
C LYS A 398 -44.48 0.27 -34.10
N GLN A 399 -44.46 1.35 -33.33
CA GLN A 399 -43.69 2.56 -33.65
C GLN A 399 -42.18 2.30 -33.73
N ILE A 400 -41.64 1.55 -32.78
CA ILE A 400 -40.21 1.16 -32.81
C ILE A 400 -39.93 0.40 -34.10
N LEU A 401 -40.69 -0.66 -34.36
CA LEU A 401 -40.50 -1.52 -35.53
C LEU A 401 -40.59 -0.74 -36.83
N LEU A 402 -41.63 0.07 -37.00
CA LEU A 402 -41.80 0.90 -38.19
C LEU A 402 -40.66 1.90 -38.41
N ASN A 403 -40.19 2.57 -37.32
CA ASN A 403 -39.06 3.48 -37.42
C ASN A 403 -37.75 2.77 -37.82
N LEU A 404 -37.49 1.60 -37.30
CA LEU A 404 -36.30 0.84 -37.66
C LEU A 404 -36.36 0.33 -39.09
N MET A 405 -37.49 -0.26 -39.49
CA MET A 405 -37.68 -0.78 -40.85
C MET A 405 -37.60 0.34 -41.90
N LYS A 406 -38.25 1.49 -41.66
CA LYS A 406 -38.16 2.66 -42.54
C LYS A 406 -36.69 3.09 -42.68
N ASN A 407 -35.94 3.17 -41.60
CA ASN A 407 -34.53 3.52 -41.67
C ASN A 407 -33.71 2.49 -42.47
N SER A 408 -33.99 1.20 -42.30
CA SER A 408 -33.32 0.12 -43.02
C SER A 408 -33.65 0.18 -44.54
N LEU A 409 -34.94 0.32 -44.90
CA LEU A 409 -35.34 0.42 -46.31
C LEU A 409 -34.73 1.66 -46.99
N GLU A 410 -34.72 2.82 -46.31
CA GLU A 410 -34.10 4.04 -46.81
C GLU A 410 -32.56 3.94 -46.93
N SER A 411 -31.92 3.00 -46.25
CA SER A 411 -30.49 2.74 -46.39
C SER A 411 -30.12 1.87 -47.58
N MET A 412 -31.11 1.20 -48.19
CA MET A 412 -30.96 0.20 -49.28
C MET A 412 -31.53 0.73 -50.61
N GLU A 413 -31.02 1.88 -51.05
CA GLU A 413 -31.50 2.58 -52.29
C GLU A 413 -31.44 1.70 -53.56
N ASN A 414 -30.56 0.72 -53.59
CA ASN A 414 -30.36 -0.19 -54.74
C ASN A 414 -30.92 -1.60 -54.50
N GLY A 415 -31.82 -1.76 -53.53
CA GLY A 415 -32.30 -3.06 -53.08
C GLY A 415 -31.36 -3.67 -52.01
N GLY A 416 -31.69 -4.86 -51.55
CA GLY A 416 -30.96 -5.56 -50.49
C GLY A 416 -31.86 -6.51 -49.73
N THR A 417 -31.44 -6.86 -48.52
CA THR A 417 -32.17 -7.77 -47.62
C THR A 417 -32.45 -7.10 -46.29
N LEU A 418 -33.71 -7.09 -45.87
CA LEU A 418 -34.20 -6.67 -44.56
C LEU A 418 -34.49 -7.92 -43.72
N THR A 419 -33.72 -8.17 -42.68
CA THR A 419 -33.89 -9.34 -41.84
C THR A 419 -34.46 -8.94 -40.48
N ILE A 420 -35.54 -9.58 -40.05
CA ILE A 420 -36.11 -9.43 -38.70
C ILE A 420 -35.92 -10.72 -37.95
N THR A 421 -35.14 -10.69 -36.86
CA THR A 421 -34.90 -11.87 -36.03
C THR A 421 -35.56 -11.72 -34.67
N LEU A 422 -36.34 -12.73 -34.27
CA LEU A 422 -36.97 -12.79 -32.95
C LEU A 422 -36.41 -13.97 -32.16
N LYS A 423 -35.84 -13.70 -30.97
CA LYS A 423 -35.25 -14.75 -30.13
C LYS A 423 -35.45 -14.47 -28.66
N LYS A 424 -35.46 -15.56 -27.88
CA LYS A 424 -35.42 -15.54 -26.41
C LYS A 424 -34.04 -15.87 -25.96
N GLN A 425 -33.47 -15.03 -25.13
CA GLN A 425 -32.16 -15.28 -24.51
C GLN A 425 -32.31 -15.14 -22.97
N GLN A 426 -32.32 -16.27 -22.27
CA GLN A 426 -32.55 -16.31 -20.83
C GLN A 426 -33.89 -15.63 -20.47
N SER A 427 -33.87 -14.58 -19.64
CA SER A 427 -35.03 -13.79 -19.21
C SER A 427 -35.29 -12.55 -20.09
N LYS A 428 -34.79 -12.53 -21.34
CA LYS A 428 -34.89 -11.40 -22.25
C LYS A 428 -35.48 -11.79 -23.60
N VAL A 429 -36.21 -10.86 -24.16
CA VAL A 429 -36.70 -10.91 -25.56
C VAL A 429 -35.81 -10.02 -26.39
N LEU A 430 -35.26 -10.55 -27.46
CA LEU A 430 -34.42 -9.82 -28.42
C LEU A 430 -35.18 -9.70 -29.74
N ILE A 431 -35.20 -8.49 -30.26
CA ILE A 431 -35.73 -8.14 -31.58
C ILE A 431 -34.56 -7.53 -32.34
N GLU A 432 -34.12 -8.18 -33.40
CA GLU A 432 -33.04 -7.68 -34.25
C GLU A 432 -33.63 -7.28 -35.59
N VAL A 433 -33.31 -6.08 -36.04
CA VAL A 433 -33.65 -5.56 -37.38
C VAL A 433 -32.33 -5.29 -38.09
N GLY A 434 -32.03 -6.10 -39.08
CA GLY A 434 -30.80 -6.02 -39.86
C GLY A 434 -31.05 -5.62 -41.30
N ASP A 435 -30.21 -4.77 -41.86
CA ASP A 435 -30.22 -4.37 -43.29
C ASP A 435 -28.84 -4.56 -43.91
N THR A 436 -28.83 -4.74 -45.24
CA THR A 436 -27.60 -4.81 -46.03
C THR A 436 -27.32 -3.48 -46.75
N GLY A 437 -27.74 -2.37 -46.13
CA GLY A 437 -27.63 -1.01 -46.70
C GLY A 437 -26.24 -0.39 -46.56
N LYS A 438 -26.15 0.90 -46.76
CA LYS A 438 -24.90 1.70 -46.76
C LYS A 438 -24.16 1.74 -45.43
N GLY A 439 -24.79 1.29 -44.35
CA GLY A 439 -24.21 1.32 -43.00
C GLY A 439 -23.97 2.71 -42.43
N ILE A 440 -23.39 2.76 -41.21
CA ILE A 440 -23.18 3.99 -40.46
C ILE A 440 -21.71 4.10 -40.06
N SER A 441 -21.09 5.28 -40.24
CA SER A 441 -19.71 5.53 -39.81
C SER A 441 -19.59 5.58 -38.30
N LYS A 442 -18.37 5.34 -37.77
CA LYS A 442 -18.07 5.44 -36.30
C LYS A 442 -18.44 6.79 -35.73
N GLU A 443 -18.22 7.86 -36.49
CA GLU A 443 -18.59 9.23 -36.07
C GLU A 443 -20.10 9.41 -36.03
N GLY A 444 -20.83 8.80 -36.97
CA GLY A 444 -22.28 8.77 -37.02
C GLY A 444 -22.85 7.99 -35.83
N LEU A 445 -22.35 6.78 -35.57
CA LEU A 445 -22.77 5.93 -34.43
C LEU A 445 -22.70 6.67 -33.08
N ALA A 446 -21.70 7.53 -32.88
CA ALA A 446 -21.59 8.35 -31.68
C ALA A 446 -22.67 9.44 -31.54
N LYS A 447 -23.39 9.74 -32.60
CA LYS A 447 -24.34 10.88 -32.66
C LYS A 447 -25.80 10.45 -32.97
N ILE A 448 -26.06 9.21 -33.44
CA ILE A 448 -27.38 8.77 -33.90
C ILE A 448 -28.50 8.87 -32.86
N PHE A 449 -28.17 8.91 -31.58
CA PHE A 449 -29.13 9.12 -30.50
C PHE A 449 -29.20 10.58 -30.01
N LYS A 450 -28.54 11.53 -30.71
CA LYS A 450 -28.74 12.96 -30.44
C LYS A 450 -29.99 13.44 -31.19
N PRO A 451 -30.91 14.14 -30.52
CA PRO A 451 -32.09 14.72 -31.19
C PRO A 451 -31.70 15.58 -32.37
N PHE A 452 -32.50 15.51 -33.47
CA PHE A 452 -32.31 16.25 -34.72
C PHE A 452 -31.04 15.91 -35.51
N PHE A 453 -30.29 14.88 -35.12
CA PHE A 453 -29.16 14.40 -35.90
C PHE A 453 -29.64 13.48 -37.01
N THR A 454 -29.43 13.91 -38.26
CA THR A 454 -29.75 13.14 -39.47
C THR A 454 -28.68 13.36 -40.52
N SER A 455 -28.43 12.35 -41.34
CA SER A 455 -27.61 12.41 -42.55
C SER A 455 -28.44 12.49 -43.80
N LYS A 456 -29.79 12.63 -43.68
CA LYS A 456 -30.76 12.60 -44.76
C LYS A 456 -31.40 13.98 -44.92
N ASP A 457 -31.63 14.46 -46.17
CA ASP A 457 -32.24 15.76 -46.45
C ASP A 457 -33.67 15.86 -45.96
N THR A 458 -34.39 14.72 -45.88
CA THR A 458 -35.81 14.67 -45.49
C THR A 458 -36.05 14.04 -44.13
N GLY A 459 -35.00 13.67 -43.41
CA GLY A 459 -35.10 13.00 -42.13
C GLY A 459 -35.30 13.95 -40.95
N THR A 460 -36.16 13.62 -39.99
CA THR A 460 -36.42 14.43 -38.79
C THR A 460 -35.28 14.31 -37.77
N GLY A 461 -34.46 13.24 -37.80
CA GLY A 461 -33.46 12.92 -36.82
C GLY A 461 -34.03 12.57 -35.43
N LEU A 462 -35.31 12.26 -35.33
CA LEU A 462 -36.02 11.93 -34.09
C LEU A 462 -36.30 10.44 -33.94
N GLY A 463 -36.44 9.68 -35.04
CA GLY A 463 -36.90 8.29 -35.04
C GLY A 463 -36.11 7.36 -34.10
N LEU A 464 -34.77 7.38 -34.14
CA LEU A 464 -33.93 6.56 -33.24
C LEU A 464 -33.95 7.05 -31.79
N VAL A 465 -34.08 8.35 -31.56
CA VAL A 465 -34.23 8.93 -30.22
C VAL A 465 -35.55 8.48 -29.60
N VAL A 466 -36.62 8.49 -30.37
CA VAL A 466 -37.95 7.98 -29.98
C VAL A 466 -37.87 6.46 -29.66
N CYS A 467 -37.20 5.68 -30.50
CA CYS A 467 -36.99 4.25 -30.25
C CYS A 467 -36.27 4.04 -28.89
N LYS A 468 -35.17 4.74 -28.64
CA LYS A 468 -34.43 4.65 -27.38
C LYS A 468 -35.30 5.06 -26.19
N GLN A 469 -36.08 6.11 -26.30
CA GLN A 469 -36.97 6.55 -25.22
C GLN A 469 -38.04 5.50 -24.92
N ILE A 470 -38.70 4.95 -25.93
CA ILE A 470 -39.71 3.90 -25.75
C ILE A 470 -39.08 2.63 -25.13
N VAL A 471 -37.94 2.20 -25.64
CA VAL A 471 -37.25 1.02 -25.13
C VAL A 471 -36.89 1.20 -23.65
N SER A 472 -36.36 2.36 -23.27
CA SER A 472 -35.99 2.69 -21.88
C SER A 472 -37.20 2.72 -20.94
N MET A 473 -38.41 3.14 -21.42
CA MET A 473 -39.66 3.07 -20.63
C MET A 473 -39.96 1.67 -20.12
N TYR A 474 -39.70 0.67 -20.95
CA TYR A 474 -39.97 -0.74 -20.63
C TYR A 474 -38.75 -1.44 -20.06
N LYS A 475 -37.80 -0.68 -19.48
CA LYS A 475 -36.52 -1.21 -18.88
C LYS A 475 -35.73 -2.05 -19.89
N GLY A 476 -35.89 -1.76 -21.16
CA GLY A 476 -35.13 -2.38 -22.25
C GLY A 476 -33.82 -1.66 -22.55
N ASP A 477 -33.08 -2.22 -23.48
CA ASP A 477 -31.82 -1.65 -24.00
C ASP A 477 -31.84 -1.70 -25.55
N ILE A 478 -31.12 -0.80 -26.20
CA ILE A 478 -30.99 -0.74 -27.67
C ILE A 478 -29.51 -0.68 -28.02
N LYS A 479 -29.08 -1.61 -28.88
CA LYS A 479 -27.71 -1.70 -29.41
C LYS A 479 -27.75 -1.56 -30.93
N ILE A 480 -26.69 -0.98 -31.49
CA ILE A 480 -26.56 -0.81 -32.93
C ILE A 480 -25.15 -1.22 -33.33
N ASP A 481 -25.08 -2.21 -34.19
CA ASP A 481 -23.86 -2.67 -34.85
C ASP A 481 -23.94 -2.33 -36.33
N SER A 482 -22.97 -1.59 -36.84
CA SER A 482 -22.97 -1.15 -38.24
C SER A 482 -21.55 -1.06 -38.80
N THR A 483 -21.46 -1.47 -40.06
CA THR A 483 -20.23 -1.37 -40.85
C THR A 483 -20.56 -0.70 -42.17
N VAL A 484 -19.80 0.32 -42.54
CA VAL A 484 -20.02 1.10 -43.78
C VAL A 484 -19.95 0.18 -44.99
N ASN A 485 -20.92 0.29 -45.90
CA ASN A 485 -21.12 -0.51 -47.11
C ASN A 485 -21.33 -2.05 -46.85
N VAL A 486 -21.67 -2.43 -45.64
CA VAL A 486 -22.00 -3.82 -45.28
C VAL A 486 -23.47 -3.89 -44.81
N GLY A 487 -23.85 -2.93 -43.92
CA GLY A 487 -25.21 -2.84 -43.38
C GLY A 487 -25.22 -2.43 -41.91
N THR A 488 -26.45 -2.44 -41.36
CA THR A 488 -26.73 -2.08 -39.95
C THR A 488 -27.62 -3.13 -39.31
N THR A 489 -27.31 -3.52 -38.07
CA THR A 489 -28.19 -4.34 -37.25
C THR A 489 -28.52 -3.59 -35.95
N VAL A 490 -29.82 -3.38 -35.74
CA VAL A 490 -30.32 -2.77 -34.49
C VAL A 490 -30.93 -3.89 -33.64
N THR A 491 -30.40 -4.06 -32.45
CA THR A 491 -30.89 -5.05 -31.47
C THR A 491 -31.63 -4.34 -30.35
N ILE A 492 -32.90 -4.65 -30.17
CA ILE A 492 -33.73 -4.22 -29.06
C ILE A 492 -33.84 -5.36 -28.05
N ILE A 493 -33.64 -5.06 -26.79
CA ILE A 493 -33.63 -6.02 -25.68
C ILE A 493 -34.72 -5.60 -24.70
N PHE A 494 -35.72 -6.45 -24.47
CA PHE A 494 -36.70 -6.25 -23.41
C PHE A 494 -36.64 -7.34 -22.34
N PRO A 495 -37.00 -7.04 -21.07
CA PRO A 495 -37.24 -8.08 -20.09
C PRO A 495 -38.44 -8.94 -20.51
N LEU A 496 -38.31 -10.26 -20.41
CA LEU A 496 -39.41 -11.20 -20.59
C LEU A 496 -40.43 -10.99 -19.48
N ALA A 497 -41.72 -10.94 -19.79
CA ALA A 497 -42.77 -10.93 -18.77
C ALA A 497 -42.71 -12.26 -17.97
N GLU A 498 -42.60 -12.16 -16.66
CA GLU A 498 -42.81 -13.32 -15.79
C GLU A 498 -44.30 -13.69 -15.84
N ASN A 499 -44.59 -14.98 -16.06
CA ASN A 499 -45.95 -15.54 -16.05
C ASN A 499 -46.58 -15.48 -14.67
#